data_82e01b178a90065e44f4a7252383d7e6
#
_entry.id   82e01b178a90065e44f4a7252383d7e6
#
_cell.length_a   1.000
_cell.length_b   1.000
_cell.length_c   1.000
_cell.angle_alpha   90.00
_cell.angle_beta   90.00
_cell.angle_gamma   90.00
#
_symmetry.space_group_name_H-M   'P 1'
#
loop_
_entity.id
_entity.type
_entity.pdbx_description
1 polymer ?
#
loop_
_entity_poly.entity_id
_entity_poly.type
_entity_poly.pdbx_seq_one_letter_code
_entity_poly.pdbx_strand_id
1 'polypeptide(L)'
;LLLVFAFGHIISEDLLNVAKHGSFNIHTSLLPKYRGAAPIQRSIINCDRETGITFMKMDAGLDTGPIVNSIKFPIEEGTNTEDLEEIMSDISSRNILQVIDSIEENNFSLTEQNENESSYAPKVTKDEARIDWTKSAKEIVGKINGLCPNPCAFSEYKNERIIIHRAKINALPASDPGKVIKADKKEFLVSGIDQCVEIKELARQNKKRM
;
A
#
# COMPACT_ATOMS: atom_id res chain seq x y z
N LEU A 1 14.42 -15.36 -19.58
CA LEU A 1 13.69 -14.32 -18.86
C LEU A 1 14.05 -14.38 -17.37
N LEU A 2 14.39 -13.24 -16.75
CA LEU A 2 14.42 -13.08 -15.29
C LEU A 2 13.17 -12.28 -14.87
N LEU A 3 12.34 -12.85 -14.01
CA LEU A 3 11.19 -12.18 -13.46
C LEU A 3 11.38 -11.93 -11.96
N VAL A 4 11.17 -10.69 -11.54
CA VAL A 4 11.35 -10.24 -10.16
C VAL A 4 10.01 -9.81 -9.59
N PHE A 5 9.73 -10.19 -8.35
CA PHE A 5 8.56 -9.76 -7.61
C PHE A 5 8.88 -9.64 -6.12
N ALA A 6 8.50 -8.55 -5.51
CA ALA A 6 8.68 -8.29 -4.07
C ALA A 6 10.14 -8.51 -3.57
N PHE A 7 11.12 -8.20 -4.40
CA PHE A 7 12.54 -8.35 -4.07
C PHE A 7 13.07 -7.04 -3.48
N GLY A 8 13.32 -7.03 -2.19
CA GLY A 8 13.68 -5.83 -1.43
C GLY A 8 15.14 -5.36 -1.56
N HIS A 9 15.88 -5.79 -2.58
CA HIS A 9 17.27 -5.41 -2.82
C HIS A 9 17.49 -4.93 -4.24
N ILE A 10 18.49 -4.06 -4.42
CA ILE A 10 18.92 -3.64 -5.75
C ILE A 10 19.64 -4.82 -6.43
N ILE A 11 19.24 -5.13 -7.64
CA ILE A 11 19.86 -6.15 -8.48
C ILE A 11 20.99 -5.50 -9.27
N SER A 12 22.18 -6.13 -9.28
CA SER A 12 23.32 -5.61 -10.01
C SER A 12 23.07 -5.63 -11.52
N GLU A 13 23.67 -4.69 -12.25
CA GLU A 13 23.55 -4.58 -13.69
C GLU A 13 24.02 -5.86 -14.41
N ASP A 14 25.07 -6.50 -13.90
CA ASP A 14 25.54 -7.79 -14.43
C ASP A 14 24.45 -8.86 -14.37
N LEU A 15 23.72 -8.94 -13.26
CA LEU A 15 22.62 -9.90 -13.09
C LEU A 15 21.40 -9.55 -13.96
N LEU A 16 21.10 -8.27 -14.12
CA LEU A 16 20.02 -7.83 -15.00
C LEU A 16 20.25 -8.25 -16.46
N ASN A 17 21.51 -8.34 -16.88
CA ASN A 17 21.90 -8.66 -18.25
C ASN A 17 22.11 -10.16 -18.51
N VAL A 18 22.01 -11.02 -17.50
CA VAL A 18 22.20 -12.49 -17.67
C VAL A 18 21.09 -13.14 -18.50
N ALA A 19 19.86 -12.66 -18.35
CA ALA A 19 18.70 -13.30 -18.94
C ALA A 19 18.54 -12.94 -20.43
N LYS A 20 18.48 -13.95 -21.30
CA LYS A 20 18.37 -13.80 -22.77
C LYS A 20 17.23 -12.86 -23.21
N HIS A 21 16.07 -12.93 -22.56
CA HIS A 21 14.91 -12.10 -22.87
C HIS A 21 14.82 -10.84 -22.00
N GLY A 22 15.87 -10.57 -21.18
CA GLY A 22 15.92 -9.44 -20.27
C GLY A 22 15.32 -9.72 -18.88
N SER A 23 15.37 -8.70 -18.04
CA SER A 23 14.91 -8.74 -16.66
C SER A 23 13.69 -7.84 -16.48
N PHE A 24 12.65 -8.37 -15.85
CA PHE A 24 11.37 -7.70 -15.67
C PHE A 24 10.95 -7.74 -14.19
N ASN A 25 10.22 -6.72 -13.77
CA ASN A 25 9.68 -6.62 -12.42
C ASN A 25 8.16 -6.45 -12.46
N ILE A 26 7.49 -7.03 -11.46
CA ILE A 26 6.08 -6.76 -11.19
C ILE A 26 6.03 -5.76 -10.05
N HIS A 27 5.74 -4.51 -10.37
CA HIS A 27 5.67 -3.43 -9.41
C HIS A 27 4.23 -3.18 -8.96
N THR A 28 4.00 -3.06 -7.66
CA THR A 28 2.67 -2.97 -7.07
C THR A 28 2.14 -1.54 -6.97
N SER A 29 2.26 -0.80 -8.08
CA SER A 29 1.64 0.51 -8.30
C SER A 29 1.40 0.76 -9.79
N LEU A 30 0.73 1.84 -10.10
CA LEU A 30 0.68 2.42 -11.45
C LEU A 30 1.88 3.33 -11.66
N LEU A 31 3.00 2.78 -12.17
CA LEU A 31 4.17 3.57 -12.50
C LEU A 31 3.83 4.66 -13.54
N PRO A 32 4.43 5.86 -13.42
CA PRO A 32 5.61 6.21 -12.62
C PRO A 32 5.32 6.59 -11.16
N LYS A 33 4.08 6.50 -10.69
CA LYS A 33 3.76 6.77 -9.28
C LYS A 33 4.25 5.67 -8.36
N TYR A 34 4.71 6.06 -7.17
CA TYR A 34 5.09 5.14 -6.10
C TYR A 34 6.25 4.21 -6.46
N ARG A 35 7.29 4.69 -7.14
CA ARG A 35 8.57 3.99 -7.24
C ARG A 35 9.13 3.72 -5.84
N GLY A 36 9.73 2.57 -5.60
CA GLY A 36 10.40 2.26 -4.35
C GLY A 36 9.74 1.19 -3.49
N ALA A 37 9.99 1.22 -2.18
CA ALA A 37 9.87 0.05 -1.31
C ALA A 37 8.46 -0.23 -0.76
N ALA A 38 7.54 0.76 -0.75
CA ALA A 38 6.25 0.60 -0.07
C ALA A 38 5.06 1.17 -0.88
N PRO A 39 4.92 0.83 -2.18
CA PRO A 39 3.86 1.37 -3.03
C PRO A 39 2.44 1.06 -2.51
N ILE A 40 2.20 -0.15 -2.03
CA ILE A 40 0.90 -0.59 -1.51
C ILE A 40 0.52 0.23 -0.27
N GLN A 41 1.43 0.30 0.71
CA GLN A 41 1.18 1.05 1.94
C GLN A 41 0.95 2.53 1.66
N ARG A 42 1.78 3.13 0.80
CA ARG A 42 1.71 4.58 0.51
C ARG A 42 0.44 4.95 -0.24
N SER A 43 -0.06 4.13 -1.16
CA SER A 43 -1.34 4.40 -1.84
C SER A 43 -2.52 4.42 -0.86
N ILE A 44 -2.54 3.51 0.12
CA ILE A 44 -3.59 3.48 1.16
C ILE A 44 -3.42 4.64 2.14
N ILE A 45 -2.20 4.93 2.62
CA ILE A 45 -1.92 6.06 3.52
C ILE A 45 -2.35 7.38 2.88
N ASN A 46 -2.13 7.55 1.58
CA ASN A 46 -2.53 8.72 0.81
C ASN A 46 -4.02 8.73 0.46
N CYS A 47 -4.74 7.66 0.82
CA CYS A 47 -6.17 7.51 0.53
C CYS A 47 -6.49 7.63 -0.96
N ASP A 48 -5.66 7.02 -1.81
CA ASP A 48 -5.91 6.94 -3.24
C ASP A 48 -7.18 6.12 -3.50
N ARG A 49 -7.91 6.49 -4.55
CA ARG A 49 -9.14 5.77 -4.96
C ARG A 49 -8.87 4.61 -5.88
N GLU A 50 -7.66 4.56 -6.45
CA GLU A 50 -7.25 3.57 -7.43
C GLU A 50 -5.76 3.31 -7.30
N THR A 51 -5.36 2.11 -7.68
CA THR A 51 -3.98 1.66 -7.77
C THR A 51 -3.87 0.67 -8.91
N GLY A 52 -2.76 -0.05 -8.98
CA GLY A 52 -2.59 -1.08 -10.01
C GLY A 52 -1.30 -1.86 -9.86
N ILE A 53 -1.04 -2.65 -10.88
CA ILE A 53 0.16 -3.44 -11.03
C ILE A 53 0.81 -3.05 -12.34
N THR A 54 2.10 -2.83 -12.33
CA THR A 54 2.88 -2.52 -13.54
C THR A 54 3.91 -3.63 -13.78
N PHE A 55 3.84 -4.24 -14.95
CA PHE A 55 4.91 -5.08 -15.49
C PHE A 55 5.89 -4.19 -16.25
N MET A 56 7.13 -4.13 -15.80
CA MET A 56 8.14 -3.24 -16.34
C MET A 56 9.44 -3.99 -16.66
N LYS A 57 10.17 -3.54 -17.66
CA LYS A 57 11.54 -3.96 -17.89
C LYS A 57 12.44 -3.27 -16.89
N MET A 58 13.34 -4.00 -16.26
CA MET A 58 14.27 -3.42 -15.28
C MET A 58 15.44 -2.74 -15.96
N ASP A 59 15.88 -1.65 -15.36
CA ASP A 59 17.12 -0.93 -15.65
C ASP A 59 17.95 -0.76 -14.37
N ALA A 60 19.01 0.04 -14.40
CA ALA A 60 19.88 0.30 -13.27
C ALA A 60 19.25 1.24 -12.21
N GLY A 61 18.12 1.88 -12.54
CA GLY A 61 17.41 2.78 -11.63
C GLY A 61 16.43 2.06 -10.72
N LEU A 62 15.87 2.80 -9.77
CA LEU A 62 14.84 2.29 -8.88
C LEU A 62 13.47 2.44 -9.53
N ASP A 63 12.94 1.35 -10.09
CA ASP A 63 11.64 1.28 -10.76
C ASP A 63 11.44 2.32 -11.89
N THR A 64 12.53 2.65 -12.60
CA THR A 64 12.57 3.67 -13.66
C THR A 64 12.41 3.11 -15.08
N GLY A 65 12.60 1.82 -15.26
CA GLY A 65 12.58 1.18 -16.57
C GLY A 65 11.22 1.24 -17.27
N PRO A 66 11.20 0.99 -18.58
CA PRO A 66 10.00 1.15 -19.41
C PRO A 66 8.92 0.11 -19.06
N ILE A 67 7.67 0.54 -19.20
CA ILE A 67 6.47 -0.24 -18.89
C ILE A 67 6.11 -1.16 -20.05
N VAL A 68 5.85 -2.44 -19.74
CA VAL A 68 5.30 -3.43 -20.67
C VAL A 68 3.78 -3.41 -20.65
N ASN A 69 3.18 -3.45 -19.45
CA ASN A 69 1.74 -3.44 -19.25
C ASN A 69 1.39 -2.92 -17.85
N SER A 70 0.21 -2.35 -17.72
CA SER A 70 -0.32 -1.92 -16.42
C SER A 70 -1.78 -2.33 -16.28
N ILE A 71 -2.15 -2.80 -15.09
CA ILE A 71 -3.50 -3.21 -14.75
C ILE A 71 -3.99 -2.34 -13.62
N LYS A 72 -5.01 -1.52 -13.88
CA LYS A 72 -5.59 -0.57 -12.95
C LYS A 72 -6.85 -1.14 -12.31
N PHE A 73 -7.06 -0.87 -11.02
CA PHE A 73 -8.26 -1.25 -10.28
C PHE A 73 -8.52 -0.30 -9.10
N PRO A 74 -9.77 -0.24 -8.59
CA PRO A 74 -10.12 0.63 -7.45
C PRO A 74 -9.58 0.09 -6.14
N ILE A 75 -9.36 1.00 -5.18
CA ILE A 75 -9.17 0.69 -3.76
C ILE A 75 -10.53 0.91 -3.08
N GLU A 76 -11.15 -0.17 -2.61
CA GLU A 76 -12.43 -0.10 -1.92
C GLU A 76 -12.28 0.53 -0.52
N GLU A 77 -13.35 1.19 -0.04
CA GLU A 77 -13.35 1.80 1.28
C GLU A 77 -13.12 0.76 2.39
N GLY A 78 -12.21 1.06 3.30
CA GLY A 78 -11.85 0.16 4.39
C GLY A 78 -10.82 -0.91 4.06
N THR A 79 -10.36 -0.96 2.80
CA THR A 79 -9.23 -1.82 2.38
C THR A 79 -7.98 -1.45 3.19
N ASN A 80 -7.31 -2.43 3.75
CA ASN A 80 -5.99 -2.26 4.36
C ASN A 80 -4.89 -2.86 3.47
N THR A 81 -3.63 -2.74 3.88
CA THR A 81 -2.50 -3.26 3.08
C THR A 81 -2.57 -4.77 2.88
N GLU A 82 -2.99 -5.53 3.91
CA GLU A 82 -3.12 -6.98 3.84
C GLU A 82 -4.13 -7.41 2.76
N ASP A 83 -5.31 -6.77 2.74
CA ASP A 83 -6.32 -7.01 1.69
C ASP A 83 -5.79 -6.66 0.29
N LEU A 84 -5.09 -5.52 0.18
CA LEU A 84 -4.60 -5.05 -1.11
C LEU A 84 -3.46 -5.90 -1.65
N GLU A 85 -2.60 -6.43 -0.78
CA GLU A 85 -1.56 -7.41 -1.13
C GLU A 85 -2.17 -8.69 -1.71
N GLU A 86 -3.25 -9.21 -1.12
CA GLU A 86 -3.97 -10.39 -1.63
C GLU A 86 -4.58 -10.11 -3.02
N ILE A 87 -5.25 -8.98 -3.19
CA ILE A 87 -5.83 -8.56 -4.48
C ILE A 87 -4.74 -8.46 -5.55
N MET A 88 -3.61 -7.80 -5.24
CA MET A 88 -2.50 -7.64 -6.18
C MET A 88 -1.84 -8.97 -6.53
N SER A 89 -1.70 -9.86 -5.56
CA SER A 89 -1.17 -11.21 -5.80
C SER A 89 -2.07 -12.02 -6.75
N ASP A 90 -3.39 -11.98 -6.54
CA ASP A 90 -4.35 -12.67 -7.41
C ASP A 90 -4.34 -12.09 -8.83
N ILE A 91 -4.38 -10.77 -8.99
CA ILE A 91 -4.32 -10.11 -10.31
C ILE A 91 -3.00 -10.42 -11.01
N SER A 92 -1.86 -10.37 -10.29
CA SER A 92 -0.54 -10.70 -10.85
C SER A 92 -0.50 -12.14 -11.35
N SER A 93 -0.99 -13.09 -10.55
CA SER A 93 -0.97 -14.51 -10.89
C SER A 93 -1.80 -14.85 -12.13
N ARG A 94 -2.93 -14.16 -12.35
CA ARG A 94 -3.80 -14.36 -13.52
C ARG A 94 -3.21 -13.80 -14.81
N ASN A 95 -2.34 -12.81 -14.72
CA ASN A 95 -1.84 -12.09 -15.90
C ASN A 95 -0.38 -12.43 -16.24
N ILE A 96 0.37 -13.02 -15.32
CA ILE A 96 1.81 -13.23 -15.47
C ILE A 96 2.17 -14.10 -16.68
N LEU A 97 1.44 -15.18 -16.95
CA LEU A 97 1.74 -16.08 -18.07
C LEU A 97 1.57 -15.35 -19.40
N GLN A 98 0.49 -14.60 -19.57
CA GLN A 98 0.27 -13.82 -20.79
C GLN A 98 1.40 -12.80 -21.03
N VAL A 99 1.91 -12.17 -19.98
CA VAL A 99 3.03 -11.23 -20.10
C VAL A 99 4.33 -11.96 -20.45
N ILE A 100 4.59 -13.12 -19.85
CA ILE A 100 5.75 -13.96 -20.16
C ILE A 100 5.72 -14.39 -21.63
N ASP A 101 4.60 -14.93 -22.10
CA ASP A 101 4.42 -15.38 -23.47
C ASP A 101 4.68 -14.22 -24.45
N SER A 102 4.12 -13.04 -24.19
CA SER A 102 4.34 -11.86 -25.03
C SER A 102 5.82 -11.44 -25.11
N ILE A 103 6.56 -11.57 -23.99
CA ILE A 103 7.99 -11.26 -23.94
C ILE A 103 8.82 -12.30 -24.71
N GLU A 104 8.52 -13.58 -24.54
CA GLU A 104 9.23 -14.67 -25.21
C GLU A 104 9.02 -14.66 -26.73
N GLU A 105 7.80 -14.34 -27.16
CA GLU A 105 7.43 -14.18 -28.57
C GLU A 105 7.89 -12.84 -29.17
N ASN A 106 8.48 -11.95 -28.36
CA ASN A 106 8.86 -10.58 -28.73
C ASN A 106 7.66 -9.77 -29.28
N ASN A 107 6.47 -10.02 -28.73
CA ASN A 107 5.20 -9.40 -29.09
C ASN A 107 4.70 -8.46 -27.98
N PHE A 108 5.51 -7.49 -27.60
CA PHE A 108 5.18 -6.48 -26.60
C PHE A 108 5.76 -5.12 -27.01
N SER A 109 5.21 -4.06 -26.41
CA SER A 109 5.74 -2.70 -26.56
C SER A 109 6.29 -2.20 -25.23
N LEU A 110 7.27 -1.32 -25.31
CA LEU A 110 7.84 -0.63 -24.15
C LEU A 110 7.41 0.83 -24.20
N THR A 111 6.84 1.30 -23.09
CA THR A 111 6.44 2.70 -22.91
C THR A 111 7.33 3.34 -21.85
N GLU A 112 8.06 4.39 -22.22
CA GLU A 112 8.88 5.15 -21.29
C GLU A 112 8.02 5.82 -20.22
N GLN A 113 8.54 5.86 -19.01
CA GLN A 113 7.85 6.53 -17.89
C GLN A 113 7.98 8.04 -18.00
N ASN A 114 6.90 8.77 -17.71
CA ASN A 114 6.93 10.24 -17.64
C ASN A 114 7.50 10.69 -16.27
N GLU A 115 8.72 11.18 -16.26
CA GLU A 115 9.40 11.62 -15.03
C GLU A 115 8.64 12.72 -14.27
N ASN A 116 7.88 13.58 -14.95
CA ASN A 116 7.11 14.65 -14.33
C ASN A 116 5.90 14.11 -13.52
N GLU A 117 5.50 12.86 -13.71
CA GLU A 117 4.41 12.19 -13.00
C GLU A 117 4.92 11.22 -11.94
N SER A 118 6.23 11.11 -11.81
CA SER A 118 6.86 10.18 -10.87
C SER A 118 6.64 10.60 -9.41
N SER A 119 6.48 9.61 -8.55
CA SER A 119 6.53 9.80 -7.09
C SER A 119 7.25 8.65 -6.42
N TYR A 120 7.81 8.91 -5.24
CA TYR A 120 8.55 7.92 -4.47
C TYR A 120 7.74 7.38 -3.30
N ALA A 121 7.81 6.08 -3.08
CA ALA A 121 7.17 5.36 -1.98
C ALA A 121 8.23 4.86 -0.98
N PRO A 122 8.66 5.71 -0.04
CA PRO A 122 9.66 5.32 0.95
C PRO A 122 9.14 4.21 1.85
N LYS A 123 10.07 3.36 2.30
CA LYS A 123 9.77 2.31 3.28
C LYS A 123 9.05 2.89 4.50
N VAL A 124 8.02 2.18 4.95
CA VAL A 124 7.29 2.53 6.18
C VAL A 124 8.16 2.26 7.40
N THR A 125 8.15 3.18 8.36
CA THR A 125 8.93 3.11 9.59
C THR A 125 8.05 2.93 10.82
N LYS A 126 8.62 2.43 11.92
CA LYS A 126 7.91 2.30 13.20
C LYS A 126 7.55 3.65 13.82
N ASP A 127 8.29 4.69 13.50
CA ASP A 127 8.05 6.05 14.02
C ASP A 127 6.78 6.67 13.46
N GLU A 128 6.36 6.24 12.27
CA GLU A 128 5.10 6.65 11.66
C GLU A 128 3.86 6.04 12.34
N ALA A 129 4.03 5.01 13.18
CA ALA A 129 2.93 4.18 13.65
C ALA A 129 2.04 4.83 14.72
N ARG A 130 2.51 5.88 15.42
CA ARG A 130 1.69 6.57 16.40
C ARG A 130 0.60 7.39 15.71
N ILE A 131 -0.66 7.19 16.16
CA ILE A 131 -1.80 7.94 15.64
C ILE A 131 -1.78 9.35 16.23
N ASP A 132 -1.90 10.35 15.37
CA ASP A 132 -2.15 11.73 15.73
C ASP A 132 -3.64 12.04 15.48
N TRP A 133 -4.42 12.06 16.56
CA TRP A 133 -5.86 12.31 16.50
C TRP A 133 -6.23 13.75 16.11
N THR A 134 -5.26 14.68 16.06
CA THR A 134 -5.47 16.05 15.60
C THR A 134 -5.52 16.15 14.06
N LYS A 135 -5.32 15.05 13.36
CA LYS A 135 -5.45 14.93 11.92
C LYS A 135 -6.90 14.67 11.49
N SER A 136 -7.18 14.84 10.20
CA SER A 136 -8.48 14.50 9.64
C SER A 136 -8.77 13.01 9.77
N ALA A 137 -10.05 12.65 9.83
CA ALA A 137 -10.48 11.25 9.87
C ALA A 137 -9.93 10.47 8.64
N LYS A 138 -9.86 11.13 7.48
CA LYS A 138 -9.26 10.56 6.27
C LYS A 138 -7.79 10.19 6.46
N GLU A 139 -6.96 11.10 6.98
CA GLU A 139 -5.53 10.84 7.23
C GLU A 139 -5.33 9.77 8.29
N ILE A 140 -6.14 9.76 9.35
CA ILE A 140 -6.09 8.76 10.42
C ILE A 140 -6.44 7.37 9.87
N VAL A 141 -7.53 7.24 9.13
CA VAL A 141 -7.97 5.97 8.51
C VAL A 141 -6.94 5.47 7.50
N GLY A 142 -6.42 6.35 6.63
CA GLY A 142 -5.36 6.01 5.69
C GLY A 142 -4.12 5.46 6.40
N LYS A 143 -3.68 6.12 7.48
CA LYS A 143 -2.56 5.65 8.31
C LYS A 143 -2.85 4.29 8.93
N ILE A 144 -4.01 4.09 9.56
CA ILE A 144 -4.36 2.84 10.21
C ILE A 144 -4.34 1.69 9.22
N ASN A 145 -5.06 1.83 8.12
CA ASN A 145 -5.21 0.78 7.13
C ASN A 145 -3.91 0.54 6.34
N GLY A 146 -3.17 1.58 6.00
CA GLY A 146 -1.91 1.47 5.25
C GLY A 146 -0.74 0.90 6.08
N LEU A 147 -0.79 0.99 7.41
CA LEU A 147 0.25 0.42 8.28
C LEU A 147 -0.07 -1.01 8.76
N CYS A 148 -1.25 -1.55 8.49
CA CYS A 148 -1.61 -2.92 8.81
C CYS A 148 -1.16 -3.86 7.68
N PRO A 149 -0.50 -5.01 7.94
CA PRO A 149 -0.29 -5.64 9.24
C PRO A 149 1.00 -5.23 9.98
N ASN A 150 1.88 -4.47 9.36
CA ASN A 150 3.19 -4.10 9.94
C ASN A 150 3.64 -2.71 9.47
N PRO A 151 3.98 -1.78 10.40
CA PRO A 151 4.14 -1.94 11.86
C PRO A 151 2.85 -1.90 12.67
N CYS A 152 1.69 -1.69 12.08
CA CYS A 152 0.39 -1.33 12.64
C CYS A 152 0.37 0.02 13.35
N ALA A 153 -0.69 0.78 13.11
CA ALA A 153 -0.92 2.01 13.83
C ALA A 153 -1.34 1.75 15.29
N PHE A 154 -0.99 2.66 16.19
CA PHE A 154 -1.35 2.52 17.59
C PHE A 154 -1.71 3.86 18.24
N SER A 155 -2.49 3.77 19.29
CA SER A 155 -2.74 4.85 20.25
C SER A 155 -2.45 4.37 21.67
N GLU A 156 -2.43 5.29 22.62
CA GLU A 156 -2.22 4.98 24.03
C GLU A 156 -3.47 5.32 24.84
N TYR A 157 -3.91 4.39 25.67
CA TYR A 157 -5.01 4.60 26.58
C TYR A 157 -4.64 4.06 27.96
N LYS A 158 -4.67 4.91 29.00
CA LYS A 158 -4.30 4.55 30.40
C LYS A 158 -2.94 3.83 30.49
N ASN A 159 -1.94 4.34 29.78
CA ASN A 159 -0.59 3.77 29.70
C ASN A 159 -0.51 2.38 29.03
N GLU A 160 -1.58 1.91 28.37
CA GLU A 160 -1.55 0.72 27.54
C GLU A 160 -1.55 1.10 26.07
N ARG A 161 -0.74 0.40 25.29
CA ARG A 161 -0.75 0.53 23.82
C ARG A 161 -1.92 -0.26 23.24
N ILE A 162 -2.77 0.43 22.49
CA ILE A 162 -3.86 -0.13 21.72
C ILE A 162 -3.45 -0.11 20.24
N ILE A 163 -3.31 -1.27 19.66
CA ILE A 163 -2.97 -1.46 18.24
C ILE A 163 -4.28 -1.44 17.45
N ILE A 164 -4.33 -0.67 16.38
CA ILE A 164 -5.52 -0.56 15.54
C ILE A 164 -5.16 -1.13 14.16
N HIS A 165 -5.92 -2.13 13.74
CA HIS A 165 -5.65 -2.87 12.52
C HIS A 165 -6.51 -2.42 11.34
N ARG A 166 -7.75 -1.96 11.63
CA ARG A 166 -8.69 -1.52 10.60
C ARG A 166 -9.60 -0.42 11.11
N ALA A 167 -9.84 0.57 10.27
CA ALA A 167 -10.75 1.66 10.55
C ALA A 167 -11.46 2.13 9.27
N LYS A 168 -12.56 2.85 9.44
CA LYS A 168 -13.24 3.59 8.38
C LYS A 168 -13.68 4.96 8.87
N ILE A 169 -13.98 5.86 7.94
CA ILE A 169 -14.54 7.17 8.25
C ILE A 169 -15.99 6.98 8.69
N ASN A 170 -16.39 7.68 9.76
CA ASN A 170 -17.78 7.76 10.16
C ASN A 170 -18.26 9.21 10.04
N ALA A 171 -19.42 9.40 9.44
CA ALA A 171 -19.97 10.72 9.10
C ALA A 171 -20.37 11.57 10.32
N LEU A 172 -20.33 11.03 11.54
CA LEU A 172 -20.60 11.82 12.74
C LEU A 172 -19.59 12.96 12.89
N PRO A 173 -20.05 14.16 13.27
CA PRO A 173 -19.19 15.30 13.46
C PRO A 173 -18.16 15.05 14.57
N ALA A 174 -17.03 15.72 14.46
CA ALA A 174 -15.98 15.67 15.47
C ALA A 174 -16.40 16.32 16.79
N SER A 175 -15.72 15.89 17.83
CA SER A 175 -15.66 16.51 19.15
C SER A 175 -14.16 16.80 19.44
N ASP A 176 -13.74 16.71 20.71
CA ASP A 176 -12.31 16.82 21.04
C ASP A 176 -11.49 15.69 20.39
N PRO A 177 -10.41 15.99 19.66
CA PRO A 177 -9.58 14.98 19.01
C PRO A 177 -9.10 13.88 19.98
N GLY A 178 -9.23 12.62 19.58
CA GLY A 178 -8.87 11.46 20.40
C GLY A 178 -9.90 11.06 21.47
N LYS A 179 -11.00 11.78 21.61
CA LYS A 179 -12.08 11.42 22.53
C LYS A 179 -12.87 10.24 22.00
N VAL A 180 -13.10 9.25 22.84
CA VAL A 180 -14.02 8.15 22.54
C VAL A 180 -15.46 8.69 22.61
N ILE A 181 -16.14 8.69 21.47
CA ILE A 181 -17.51 9.18 21.33
C ILE A 181 -18.50 8.07 21.63
N LYS A 182 -18.20 6.86 21.21
CA LYS A 182 -19.04 5.69 21.42
C LYS A 182 -18.17 4.44 21.55
N ALA A 183 -18.50 3.57 22.49
CA ALA A 183 -17.85 2.28 22.66
C ALA A 183 -18.90 1.27 23.16
N ASP A 184 -19.53 0.55 22.24
CA ASP A 184 -20.49 -0.50 22.55
C ASP A 184 -20.20 -1.76 21.70
N LYS A 185 -21.10 -2.74 21.75
CA LYS A 185 -20.95 -4.00 21.00
C LYS A 185 -21.02 -3.85 19.47
N LYS A 186 -21.52 -2.71 18.97
CA LYS A 186 -21.77 -2.48 17.54
C LYS A 186 -20.75 -1.52 16.93
N GLU A 187 -20.35 -0.51 17.68
CA GLU A 187 -19.53 0.58 17.17
C GLU A 187 -18.52 1.05 18.20
N PHE A 188 -17.31 1.33 17.71
CA PHE A 188 -16.29 2.02 18.49
C PHE A 188 -15.82 3.25 17.71
N LEU A 189 -16.22 4.43 18.17
CA LEU A 189 -15.99 5.71 17.50
C LEU A 189 -15.03 6.58 18.31
N VAL A 190 -14.00 7.09 17.64
CA VAL A 190 -13.05 8.05 18.21
C VAL A 190 -13.05 9.30 17.34
N SER A 191 -13.04 10.47 17.97
CA SER A 191 -13.03 11.75 17.25
C SER A 191 -11.67 12.02 16.59
N GLY A 192 -11.66 12.31 15.28
CA GLY A 192 -10.62 13.07 14.64
C GLY A 192 -10.85 14.58 14.82
N ILE A 193 -10.21 15.41 13.97
CA ILE A 193 -10.43 16.87 14.05
C ILE A 193 -11.70 17.31 13.29
N ASP A 194 -12.12 16.59 12.28
CA ASP A 194 -13.22 16.93 11.36
C ASP A 194 -14.41 15.98 11.48
N GLN A 195 -14.16 14.68 11.59
CA GLN A 195 -15.14 13.62 11.66
C GLN A 195 -14.70 12.51 12.62
N CYS A 196 -15.60 11.57 12.92
CA CYS A 196 -15.27 10.40 13.70
C CYS A 196 -14.60 9.33 12.86
N VAL A 197 -13.71 8.58 13.51
CA VAL A 197 -13.07 7.36 12.99
C VAL A 197 -13.75 6.17 13.67
N GLU A 198 -14.31 5.27 12.89
CA GLU A 198 -14.86 4.01 13.35
C GLU A 198 -13.77 2.93 13.35
N ILE A 199 -13.42 2.45 14.53
CA ILE A 199 -12.46 1.37 14.70
C ILE A 199 -13.17 0.04 14.46
N LYS A 200 -12.66 -0.75 13.50
CA LYS A 200 -13.23 -2.04 13.12
C LYS A 200 -12.50 -3.21 13.73
N GLU A 201 -11.19 -3.10 13.84
CA GLU A 201 -10.33 -4.13 14.42
C GLU A 201 -9.26 -3.48 15.28
N LEU A 202 -9.10 -3.97 16.48
CA LEU A 202 -8.06 -3.53 17.40
C LEU A 202 -7.50 -4.69 18.23
N ALA A 203 -6.36 -4.47 18.87
CA ALA A 203 -5.81 -5.38 19.85
C ALA A 203 -5.12 -4.60 20.96
N ARG A 204 -5.14 -5.11 22.19
CA ARG A 204 -4.17 -4.69 23.21
C ARG A 204 -2.81 -5.26 22.86
N GLN A 205 -1.75 -4.60 23.26
CA GLN A 205 -0.40 -5.08 23.07
C GLN A 205 -0.27 -6.54 23.53
N ASN A 206 0.28 -7.42 22.67
CA ASN A 206 0.45 -8.86 22.92
C ASN A 206 -0.87 -9.66 23.11
N LYS A 207 -1.99 -9.15 22.65
CA LYS A 207 -3.28 -9.86 22.63
C LYS A 207 -3.76 -10.10 21.20
N LYS A 208 -4.73 -11.01 21.04
CA LYS A 208 -5.36 -11.28 19.73
C LYS A 208 -6.18 -10.07 19.26
N ARG A 209 -6.33 -9.96 17.95
CA ARG A 209 -7.25 -9.00 17.28
C ARG A 209 -8.69 -9.25 17.76
N MET A 210 -9.45 -8.18 17.94
CA MET A 210 -10.87 -8.17 18.32
C MET A 210 -11.64 -7.31 17.34
#